data_4143977dddb805b4874d7018e2e61511
#
_entry.id   4143977dddb805b4874d7018e2e61511
#
_cell.length_a   1.000
_cell.length_b   1.000
_cell.length_c   1.000
_cell.angle_alpha   90.00
_cell.angle_beta   90.00
_cell.angle_gamma   90.00
#
_symmetry.space_group_name_H-M   'P 1'
#
loop_
_entity.id
_entity.type
_entity.pdbx_description
1 polymer ?
#
loop_
_entity_poly.entity_id
_entity_poly.type
_entity_poly.pdbx_seq_one_letter_code
_entity_poly.pdbx_strand_id
1 'polypeptide(L)'
;ILPNIMTLVGVCIGLTSIKFAFDGRFELSVIAVLIAAIIDGLDGRIARLIKATSKVGKELDSLTDVISFGVAPAFIMYFWALDNIGRFGWLISLIYVVCVALRLARFNVSTGGEPSWRDNFFEGIPSPAGGVLVLMPLIYSFSEVQFITINKNIIVPSLFIVISVLLISKIPTYSLKRIVVPRSTSIFLLFGIILYFGLLLIYTFN
;
A
#
# COMPACT_ATOMS: atom_id res chain seq x y z
N ILE A 1 -8.43 -22.20 -1.89
CA ILE A 1 -8.21 -21.83 -3.31
C ILE A 1 -8.73 -20.42 -3.58
N LEU A 2 -9.97 -20.07 -3.17
CA LEU A 2 -10.58 -18.76 -3.49
C LEU A 2 -9.74 -17.55 -3.00
N PRO A 3 -9.24 -17.46 -1.74
CA PRO A 3 -8.41 -16.34 -1.32
C PRO A 3 -7.14 -16.21 -2.18
N ASN A 4 -6.46 -17.31 -2.47
CA ASN A 4 -5.23 -17.28 -3.28
C ASN A 4 -5.48 -16.75 -4.70
N ILE A 5 -6.66 -17.02 -5.28
CA ILE A 5 -7.02 -16.46 -6.59
C ILE A 5 -7.19 -14.93 -6.49
N MET A 6 -7.84 -14.44 -5.42
CA MET A 6 -8.01 -13.01 -5.20
C MET A 6 -6.65 -12.31 -5.03
N THR A 7 -5.74 -12.91 -4.26
CA THR A 7 -4.37 -12.41 -4.09
C THR A 7 -3.64 -12.33 -5.43
N LEU A 8 -3.74 -13.37 -6.29
CA LEU A 8 -3.15 -13.36 -7.63
C LEU A 8 -3.76 -12.27 -8.53
N VAL A 9 -5.07 -12.05 -8.46
CA VAL A 9 -5.72 -10.94 -9.16
C VAL A 9 -5.16 -9.59 -8.68
N GLY A 10 -4.92 -9.44 -7.36
CA GLY A 10 -4.26 -8.27 -6.80
C GLY A 10 -2.88 -8.00 -7.41
N VAL A 11 -2.04 -9.05 -7.57
CA VAL A 11 -0.74 -8.94 -8.27
C VAL A 11 -0.91 -8.45 -9.70
N CYS A 12 -1.85 -9.04 -10.45
CA CYS A 12 -2.08 -8.65 -11.85
C CYS A 12 -2.47 -7.17 -11.96
N ILE A 13 -3.31 -6.68 -11.04
CA ILE A 13 -3.73 -5.28 -11.00
C ILE A 13 -2.55 -4.39 -10.60
N GLY A 14 -1.75 -4.79 -9.59
CA GLY A 14 -0.54 -4.08 -9.19
C GLY A 14 0.47 -3.94 -10.32
N LEU A 15 0.72 -5.01 -11.08
CA LEU A 15 1.59 -4.96 -12.27
C LEU A 15 0.98 -4.11 -13.39
N THR A 16 -0.34 -4.18 -13.59
CA THR A 16 -1.04 -3.37 -14.59
C THR A 16 -0.92 -1.87 -14.25
N SER A 17 -0.87 -1.51 -12.97
CA SER A 17 -0.66 -0.12 -12.56
C SER A 17 0.69 0.43 -13.05
N ILE A 18 1.75 -0.38 -13.03
CA ILE A 18 3.07 -0.01 -13.58
C ILE A 18 2.96 0.25 -15.08
N LYS A 19 2.22 -0.60 -15.81
CA LYS A 19 2.00 -0.42 -17.25
C LYS A 19 1.30 0.89 -17.55
N PHE A 20 0.26 1.24 -16.78
CA PHE A 20 -0.42 2.53 -16.92
C PHE A 20 0.52 3.72 -16.65
N ALA A 21 1.38 3.63 -15.64
CA ALA A 21 2.37 4.68 -15.37
C ALA A 21 3.38 4.82 -16.52
N PHE A 22 3.85 3.71 -17.08
CA PHE A 22 4.74 3.71 -18.24
C PHE A 22 4.09 4.35 -19.47
N ASP A 23 2.79 4.16 -19.66
CA ASP A 23 2.02 4.80 -20.74
C ASP A 23 1.65 6.26 -20.43
N GLY A 24 2.12 6.84 -19.33
CA GLY A 24 1.82 8.20 -18.89
C GLY A 24 0.42 8.40 -18.30
N ARG A 25 -0.34 7.32 -18.09
CA ARG A 25 -1.72 7.36 -17.55
C ARG A 25 -1.70 7.22 -16.03
N PHE A 26 -1.15 8.25 -15.35
CA PHE A 26 -0.91 8.21 -13.91
C PHE A 26 -2.17 8.08 -13.06
N GLU A 27 -3.29 8.66 -13.49
CA GLU A 27 -4.58 8.56 -12.80
C GLU A 27 -5.03 7.10 -12.69
N LEU A 28 -5.06 6.39 -13.82
CA LEU A 28 -5.43 4.97 -13.85
C LEU A 28 -4.45 4.10 -13.08
N SER A 29 -3.18 4.50 -13.08
CA SER A 29 -2.14 3.82 -12.30
C SER A 29 -2.42 3.89 -10.80
N VAL A 30 -2.76 5.07 -10.28
CA VAL A 30 -3.13 5.26 -8.87
C VAL A 30 -4.42 4.49 -8.54
N ILE A 31 -5.45 4.59 -9.39
CA ILE A 31 -6.70 3.85 -9.22
C ILE A 31 -6.43 2.34 -9.13
N ALA A 32 -5.58 1.81 -9.99
CA ALA A 32 -5.24 0.38 -9.98
C ALA A 32 -4.55 -0.03 -8.67
N VAL A 33 -3.62 0.77 -8.12
CA VAL A 33 -3.00 0.49 -6.81
C VAL A 33 -4.06 0.52 -5.69
N LEU A 34 -4.99 1.48 -5.70
CA LEU A 34 -6.06 1.55 -4.71
C LEU A 34 -7.01 0.34 -4.79
N ILE A 35 -7.35 -0.11 -6.00
CA ILE A 35 -8.13 -1.33 -6.21
C ILE A 35 -7.36 -2.55 -5.68
N ALA A 36 -6.05 -2.65 -5.95
CA ALA A 36 -5.22 -3.73 -5.41
C ALA A 36 -5.24 -3.72 -3.87
N ALA A 37 -5.18 -2.55 -3.23
CA ALA A 37 -5.26 -2.42 -1.77
C ALA A 37 -6.62 -2.86 -1.20
N ILE A 38 -7.72 -2.59 -1.91
CA ILE A 38 -9.05 -3.05 -1.51
C ILE A 38 -9.14 -4.57 -1.61
N ILE A 39 -8.65 -5.16 -2.70
CA ILE A 39 -8.67 -6.62 -2.91
C ILE A 39 -7.84 -7.33 -1.85
N ASP A 40 -6.64 -6.83 -1.54
CA ASP A 40 -5.76 -7.33 -0.49
C ASP A 40 -6.45 -7.29 0.90
N GLY A 41 -7.10 -6.17 1.23
CA GLY A 41 -7.87 -6.08 2.47
C GLY A 41 -9.06 -7.04 2.55
N LEU A 42 -9.64 -7.43 1.40
CA LEU A 42 -10.76 -8.35 1.30
C LEU A 42 -10.33 -9.82 1.38
N ASP A 43 -9.26 -10.22 0.66
CA ASP A 43 -8.83 -11.61 0.60
C ASP A 43 -8.36 -12.12 1.96
N GLY A 44 -7.63 -11.32 2.73
CA GLY A 44 -7.25 -11.63 4.10
C GLY A 44 -8.45 -11.75 5.06
N ARG A 45 -9.54 -11.00 4.84
CA ARG A 45 -10.78 -11.12 5.61
C ARG A 45 -11.56 -12.36 5.21
N ILE A 46 -11.70 -12.63 3.92
CA ILE A 46 -12.39 -13.81 3.39
C ILE A 46 -11.67 -15.07 3.85
N ALA A 47 -10.33 -15.15 3.74
CA ALA A 47 -9.55 -16.29 4.20
C ALA A 47 -9.82 -16.64 5.66
N ARG A 48 -9.93 -15.63 6.54
CA ARG A 48 -10.27 -15.82 7.96
C ARG A 48 -11.71 -16.26 8.17
N LEU A 49 -12.67 -15.69 7.43
CA LEU A 49 -14.10 -16.04 7.54
C LEU A 49 -14.38 -17.49 7.15
N ILE A 50 -13.76 -17.98 6.06
CA ILE A 50 -13.95 -19.35 5.57
C ILE A 50 -12.98 -20.34 6.21
N LYS A 51 -12.14 -19.90 7.17
CA LYS A 51 -11.11 -20.72 7.84
C LYS A 51 -10.15 -21.41 6.86
N ALA A 52 -9.91 -20.81 5.70
CA ALA A 52 -9.06 -21.34 4.64
C ALA A 52 -7.66 -20.71 4.63
N THR A 53 -7.13 -20.40 5.80
CA THR A 53 -5.76 -19.88 5.94
C THR A 53 -4.76 -21.01 5.71
N SER A 54 -3.79 -20.80 4.81
CA SER A 54 -2.70 -21.75 4.54
C SER A 54 -1.35 -21.04 4.65
N LYS A 55 -0.28 -21.80 4.92
CA LYS A 55 1.08 -21.24 4.91
C LYS A 55 1.43 -20.64 3.55
N VAL A 56 1.09 -21.34 2.48
CA VAL A 56 1.31 -20.86 1.10
C VAL A 56 0.53 -19.57 0.83
N GLY A 57 -0.73 -19.48 1.29
CA GLY A 57 -1.53 -18.27 1.14
C GLY A 57 -0.91 -17.05 1.84
N LYS A 58 -0.33 -17.24 3.05
CA LYS A 58 0.34 -16.17 3.79
C LYS A 58 1.60 -15.67 3.07
N GLU A 59 2.41 -16.58 2.51
CA GLU A 59 3.59 -16.19 1.75
C GLU A 59 3.22 -15.50 0.43
N LEU A 60 2.17 -15.99 -0.24
CA LEU A 60 1.65 -15.38 -1.46
C LEU A 60 1.14 -13.95 -1.21
N ASP A 61 0.41 -13.72 -0.12
CA ASP A 61 -0.05 -12.42 0.35
C ASP A 61 1.13 -11.45 0.54
N SER A 62 2.18 -11.89 1.24
CA SER A 62 3.38 -11.07 1.43
C SER A 62 4.11 -10.74 0.12
N LEU A 63 4.17 -11.67 -0.82
CA LEU A 63 4.76 -11.42 -2.15
C LEU A 63 3.92 -10.41 -2.94
N THR A 64 2.59 -10.52 -2.85
CA THR A 64 1.65 -9.57 -3.46
C THR A 64 1.83 -8.18 -2.89
N ASP A 65 1.96 -8.06 -1.57
CA ASP A 65 2.21 -6.81 -0.88
C ASP A 65 3.49 -6.11 -1.37
N VAL A 66 4.59 -6.86 -1.51
CA VAL A 66 5.85 -6.30 -2.05
C VAL A 66 5.64 -5.73 -3.45
N ILE A 67 4.91 -6.45 -4.31
CA ILE A 67 4.68 -6.02 -5.70
C ILE A 67 3.73 -4.82 -5.73
N SER A 68 2.56 -4.92 -5.09
CA SER A 68 1.48 -3.94 -5.21
C SER A 68 1.75 -2.65 -4.43
N PHE A 69 2.46 -2.73 -3.28
CA PHE A 69 2.69 -1.59 -2.39
C PHE A 69 4.16 -1.20 -2.25
N GLY A 70 5.08 -2.04 -2.74
CA GLY A 70 6.50 -1.72 -2.84
C GLY A 70 6.88 -1.33 -4.26
N VAL A 71 6.86 -2.30 -5.17
CA VAL A 71 7.35 -2.13 -6.54
C VAL A 71 6.48 -1.17 -7.34
N ALA A 72 5.15 -1.36 -7.35
CA ALA A 72 4.26 -0.55 -8.17
C ALA A 72 4.31 0.94 -7.80
N PRO A 73 4.13 1.39 -6.53
CA PRO A 73 4.27 2.80 -6.18
C PRO A 73 5.65 3.38 -6.47
N ALA A 74 6.72 2.58 -6.29
CA ALA A 74 8.08 3.01 -6.59
C ALA A 74 8.26 3.34 -8.08
N PHE A 75 7.78 2.46 -8.98
CA PHE A 75 7.85 2.69 -10.42
C PHE A 75 6.93 3.83 -10.88
N ILE A 76 5.73 3.94 -10.35
CA ILE A 76 4.80 5.03 -10.66
C ILE A 76 5.45 6.38 -10.35
N MET A 77 6.00 6.53 -9.16
CA MET A 77 6.65 7.76 -8.72
C MET A 77 7.99 7.99 -9.43
N TYR A 78 8.69 6.93 -9.79
CA TYR A 78 9.89 7.04 -10.61
C TYR A 78 9.57 7.69 -11.97
N PHE A 79 8.61 7.16 -12.70
CA PHE A 79 8.20 7.71 -14.00
C PHE A 79 7.59 9.11 -13.90
N TRP A 80 6.91 9.43 -12.78
CA TRP A 80 6.28 10.74 -12.62
C TRP A 80 7.24 11.86 -12.21
N ALA A 81 8.21 11.58 -11.34
CA ALA A 81 9.03 12.62 -10.72
C ALA A 81 10.50 12.27 -10.52
N LEU A 82 10.84 11.03 -10.15
CA LEU A 82 12.20 10.68 -9.73
C LEU A 82 13.17 10.50 -10.91
N ASP A 83 12.68 10.19 -12.10
CA ASP A 83 13.52 10.07 -13.32
C ASP A 83 14.27 11.38 -13.61
N ASN A 84 13.66 12.54 -13.32
CA ASN A 84 14.30 13.84 -13.47
C ASN A 84 15.57 14.02 -12.61
N ILE A 85 15.73 13.22 -11.54
CA ILE A 85 16.90 13.27 -10.64
C ILE A 85 17.98 12.27 -11.09
N GLY A 86 17.72 11.53 -12.16
CA GLY A 86 18.65 10.57 -12.75
C GLY A 86 18.96 9.39 -11.82
N ARG A 87 20.25 9.03 -11.70
CA ARG A 87 20.68 7.83 -10.94
C ARG A 87 20.25 7.83 -9.47
N PHE A 88 20.18 8.98 -8.83
CA PHE A 88 19.75 9.10 -7.44
C PHE A 88 18.27 8.80 -7.28
N GLY A 89 17.42 9.18 -8.23
CA GLY A 89 15.99 8.84 -8.21
C GLY A 89 15.76 7.33 -8.27
N TRP A 90 16.51 6.63 -9.09
CA TRP A 90 16.49 5.17 -9.15
C TRP A 90 16.92 4.53 -7.82
N LEU A 91 18.03 5.00 -7.24
CA LEU A 91 18.54 4.49 -5.97
C LEU A 91 17.51 4.65 -4.84
N ILE A 92 16.84 5.80 -4.76
CA ILE A 92 15.80 6.07 -3.76
C ILE A 92 14.62 5.12 -3.94
N SER A 93 14.19 4.87 -5.17
CA SER A 93 13.13 3.91 -5.48
C SER A 93 13.50 2.49 -5.04
N LEU A 94 14.74 2.05 -5.30
CA LEU A 94 15.23 0.74 -4.85
C LEU A 94 15.28 0.62 -3.33
N ILE A 95 15.76 1.65 -2.63
CA ILE A 95 15.80 1.67 -1.16
C ILE A 95 14.39 1.47 -0.60
N TYR A 96 13.40 2.17 -1.14
CA TYR A 96 12.01 2.02 -0.70
C TYR A 96 11.50 0.59 -0.87
N VAL A 97 11.69 -0.03 -2.05
CA VAL A 97 11.27 -1.41 -2.30
C VAL A 97 11.94 -2.39 -1.34
N VAL A 98 13.25 -2.23 -1.10
CA VAL A 98 13.99 -3.05 -0.14
C VAL A 98 13.44 -2.88 1.27
N CYS A 99 13.10 -1.66 1.68
CA CYS A 99 12.51 -1.39 3.00
C CYS A 99 11.14 -2.08 3.17
N VAL A 100 10.29 -2.05 2.13
CA VAL A 100 9.01 -2.77 2.12
C VAL A 100 9.23 -4.28 2.26
N ALA A 101 10.14 -4.85 1.47
CA ALA A 101 10.46 -6.27 1.50
C ALA A 101 11.02 -6.71 2.88
N LEU A 102 11.96 -5.96 3.44
CA LEU A 102 12.53 -6.24 4.77
C LEU A 102 11.47 -6.15 5.88
N ARG A 103 10.56 -5.19 5.78
CA ARG A 103 9.45 -5.06 6.72
C ARG A 103 8.56 -6.31 6.70
N LEU A 104 8.15 -6.76 5.52
CA LEU A 104 7.28 -7.94 5.37
C LEU A 104 7.99 -9.22 5.81
N ALA A 105 9.27 -9.39 5.46
CA ALA A 105 10.07 -10.51 5.93
C ALA A 105 10.15 -10.54 7.47
N ARG A 106 10.38 -9.38 8.10
CA ARG A 106 10.40 -9.28 9.57
C ARG A 106 9.04 -9.64 10.19
N PHE A 107 7.95 -9.13 9.61
CA PHE A 107 6.59 -9.43 10.06
C PHE A 107 6.28 -10.94 9.99
N ASN A 108 6.69 -11.63 8.92
CA ASN A 108 6.48 -13.06 8.76
C ASN A 108 7.24 -13.88 9.81
N VAL A 109 8.45 -13.49 10.16
CA VAL A 109 9.25 -14.16 11.19
C VAL A 109 8.65 -13.92 12.59
N SER A 110 8.19 -12.70 12.89
CA SER A 110 7.65 -12.36 14.22
C SER A 110 6.32 -13.04 14.54
N THR A 111 5.51 -13.38 13.53
CA THR A 111 4.20 -14.04 13.74
C THR A 111 4.28 -15.53 14.09
N GLY A 112 5.46 -16.12 14.25
CA GLY A 112 5.69 -17.53 14.63
C GLY A 112 5.99 -17.75 16.11
N GLY A 113 6.05 -16.71 16.94
CA GLY A 113 6.41 -16.79 18.37
C GLY A 113 5.21 -16.93 19.32
N GLU A 114 5.49 -17.12 20.63
CA GLU A 114 4.44 -17.13 21.67
C GLU A 114 3.72 -15.77 21.76
N PRO A 115 2.40 -15.77 22.08
CA PRO A 115 1.61 -14.55 22.21
C PRO A 115 2.24 -13.60 23.25
N SER A 116 2.66 -12.42 22.82
CA SER A 116 3.22 -11.38 23.69
C SER A 116 2.32 -10.14 23.69
N TRP A 117 2.38 -9.32 24.76
CA TRP A 117 1.70 -8.02 24.80
C TRP A 117 2.09 -7.09 23.62
N ARG A 118 3.25 -7.35 22.99
CA ARG A 118 3.73 -6.66 21.79
C ARG A 118 2.88 -6.93 20.53
N ASP A 119 2.13 -8.04 20.49
CA ASP A 119 1.25 -8.39 19.36
C ASP A 119 0.05 -7.42 19.22
N ASN A 120 -0.12 -6.52 20.20
CA ASN A 120 -1.15 -5.46 20.14
C ASN A 120 -0.72 -4.23 19.33
N PHE A 121 0.56 -4.13 18.97
CA PHE A 121 1.12 -3.01 18.21
C PHE A 121 1.72 -3.51 16.91
N PHE A 122 1.51 -2.76 15.83
CA PHE A 122 2.29 -2.95 14.63
C PHE A 122 3.65 -2.28 14.81
N GLU A 123 4.72 -2.96 14.45
CA GLU A 123 6.02 -2.33 14.31
C GLU A 123 6.08 -1.61 12.95
N GLY A 124 6.24 -0.28 12.96
CA GLY A 124 6.29 0.55 11.77
C GLY A 124 4.94 0.76 11.06
N ILE A 125 4.97 1.33 9.86
CA ILE A 125 3.77 1.60 9.03
C ILE A 125 3.40 0.34 8.23
N PRO A 126 2.11 -0.02 8.09
CA PRO A 126 1.65 -1.10 7.20
C PRO A 126 2.06 -0.87 5.74
N SER A 127 2.42 -1.95 4.99
CA SER A 127 2.85 -1.85 3.57
C SER A 127 1.83 -1.14 2.68
N PRO A 128 0.51 -1.44 2.75
CA PRO A 128 -0.48 -0.72 1.96
C PRO A 128 -0.52 0.77 2.29
N ALA A 129 -0.41 1.14 3.57
CA ALA A 129 -0.37 2.55 3.97
C ALA A 129 0.91 3.24 3.45
N GLY A 130 2.06 2.56 3.50
CA GLY A 130 3.31 3.08 2.93
C GLY A 130 3.19 3.35 1.43
N GLY A 131 2.60 2.42 0.67
CA GLY A 131 2.35 2.58 -0.76
C GLY A 131 1.45 3.78 -1.09
N VAL A 132 0.34 3.94 -0.35
CA VAL A 132 -0.57 5.08 -0.54
C VAL A 132 0.10 6.40 -0.16
N LEU A 133 0.85 6.43 0.96
CA LEU A 133 1.56 7.65 1.40
C LEU A 133 2.60 8.12 0.38
N VAL A 134 3.32 7.19 -0.25
CA VAL A 134 4.29 7.53 -1.31
C VAL A 134 3.60 8.14 -2.53
N LEU A 135 2.37 7.70 -2.85
CA LEU A 135 1.58 8.24 -3.96
C LEU A 135 0.88 9.57 -3.64
N MET A 136 0.85 10.02 -2.39
CA MET A 136 0.15 11.26 -1.98
C MET A 136 0.51 12.50 -2.80
N PRO A 137 1.78 12.81 -3.11
CA PRO A 137 2.12 13.98 -3.92
C PRO A 137 1.54 13.90 -5.34
N LEU A 138 1.47 12.70 -5.90
CA LEU A 138 0.87 12.45 -7.21
C LEU A 138 -0.65 12.64 -7.14
N ILE A 139 -1.32 12.05 -6.15
CA ILE A 139 -2.76 12.21 -5.92
C ILE A 139 -3.12 13.69 -5.73
N TYR A 140 -2.31 14.41 -4.92
CA TYR A 140 -2.50 15.84 -4.73
C TYR A 140 -2.35 16.65 -6.03
N SER A 141 -1.49 16.20 -6.95
CA SER A 141 -1.29 16.89 -8.24
C SER A 141 -2.52 16.81 -9.17
N PHE A 142 -3.42 15.87 -8.94
CA PHE A 142 -4.69 15.75 -9.70
C PHE A 142 -5.80 16.68 -9.17
N SER A 143 -5.63 17.21 -7.94
CA SER A 143 -6.61 18.14 -7.37
C SER A 143 -6.56 19.48 -8.09
N GLU A 144 -7.72 20.00 -8.48
CA GLU A 144 -7.85 21.33 -9.09
C GLU A 144 -7.44 22.44 -8.11
N VAL A 145 -7.58 22.21 -6.81
CA VAL A 145 -7.29 23.18 -5.75
C VAL A 145 -5.87 22.93 -5.23
N GLN A 146 -4.87 23.45 -5.92
CA GLN A 146 -3.48 23.39 -5.47
C GLN A 146 -3.16 24.58 -4.57
N PHE A 147 -3.30 24.41 -3.25
CA PHE A 147 -2.90 25.43 -2.25
C PHE A 147 -1.39 25.60 -2.15
N ILE A 148 -0.60 24.61 -2.55
CA ILE A 148 0.86 24.59 -2.41
C ILE A 148 1.48 24.13 -3.73
N THR A 149 2.39 24.93 -4.27
CA THR A 149 3.25 24.51 -5.40
C THR A 149 4.24 23.45 -4.94
N ILE A 150 3.98 22.19 -5.31
CA ILE A 150 4.86 21.07 -4.96
C ILE A 150 6.10 21.10 -5.84
N ASN A 151 7.26 21.36 -5.24
CA ASN A 151 8.53 21.11 -5.92
C ASN A 151 8.80 19.59 -5.92
N LYS A 152 8.44 18.91 -7.03
CA LYS A 152 8.54 17.45 -7.19
C LYS A 152 9.95 16.93 -6.88
N ASN A 153 10.97 17.67 -7.27
CA ASN A 153 12.37 17.25 -7.15
C ASN A 153 12.90 17.23 -5.71
N ILE A 154 12.21 17.88 -4.78
CA ILE A 154 12.60 17.93 -3.36
C ILE A 154 11.62 17.11 -2.51
N ILE A 155 10.32 17.33 -2.71
CA ILE A 155 9.29 16.72 -1.86
C ILE A 155 9.19 15.22 -2.07
N VAL A 156 9.26 14.73 -3.32
CA VAL A 156 9.13 13.31 -3.61
C VAL A 156 10.29 12.50 -3.03
N PRO A 157 11.58 12.83 -3.27
CA PRO A 157 12.69 12.08 -2.67
C PRO A 157 12.70 12.13 -1.14
N SER A 158 12.41 13.28 -0.54
CA SER A 158 12.36 13.39 0.92
C SER A 158 11.26 12.53 1.53
N LEU A 159 10.09 12.49 0.90
CA LEU A 159 8.98 11.64 1.31
C LEU A 159 9.34 10.15 1.22
N PHE A 160 9.99 9.72 0.13
CA PHE A 160 10.48 8.35 -0.03
C PHE A 160 11.42 7.94 1.10
N ILE A 161 12.39 8.80 1.44
CA ILE A 161 13.34 8.54 2.52
C ILE A 161 12.61 8.44 3.87
N VAL A 162 11.72 9.40 4.18
CA VAL A 162 10.96 9.40 5.44
C VAL A 162 10.10 8.13 5.56
N ILE A 163 9.36 7.77 4.52
CA ILE A 163 8.51 6.57 4.55
C ILE A 163 9.35 5.31 4.64
N SER A 164 10.49 5.22 3.94
CA SER A 164 11.43 4.09 4.04
C SER A 164 11.94 3.89 5.47
N VAL A 165 12.32 4.98 6.15
CA VAL A 165 12.73 4.94 7.55
C VAL A 165 11.57 4.50 8.45
N LEU A 166 10.37 5.01 8.23
CA LEU A 166 9.18 4.65 9.01
C LEU A 166 8.76 3.18 8.81
N LEU A 167 8.94 2.62 7.62
CA LEU A 167 8.68 1.20 7.33
C LEU A 167 9.61 0.27 8.12
N ILE A 168 10.90 0.63 8.27
CA ILE A 168 11.88 -0.18 9.00
C ILE A 168 11.84 0.12 10.50
N SER A 169 11.33 1.27 10.91
CA SER A 169 11.32 1.70 12.30
C SER A 169 10.53 0.72 13.17
N LYS A 170 10.96 0.58 14.43
CA LYS A 170 10.25 -0.19 15.46
C LYS A 170 9.25 0.64 16.26
N ILE A 171 8.85 1.80 15.72
CA ILE A 171 7.87 2.67 16.38
C ILE A 171 6.55 1.90 16.49
N PRO A 172 6.02 1.70 17.72
CA PRO A 172 4.76 1.00 17.89
C PRO A 172 3.64 1.88 17.33
N THR A 173 3.08 1.47 16.19
CA THR A 173 1.88 2.09 15.63
C THR A 173 0.64 1.39 16.17
N TYR A 174 -0.36 2.18 16.53
CA TYR A 174 -1.58 1.65 17.15
C TYR A 174 -2.27 0.66 16.23
N SER A 175 -2.39 -0.59 16.66
CA SER A 175 -3.12 -1.61 15.91
C SER A 175 -4.62 -1.43 16.15
N LEU A 176 -5.35 -1.05 15.11
CA LEU A 176 -6.83 -1.01 15.13
C LEU A 176 -7.48 -2.40 15.31
N LYS A 177 -6.69 -3.47 15.43
CA LYS A 177 -7.17 -4.86 15.60
C LYS A 177 -8.00 -5.08 16.89
N ARG A 178 -7.82 -4.23 17.92
CA ARG A 178 -8.53 -4.34 19.19
C ARG A 178 -9.83 -3.55 19.29
N ILE A 179 -10.17 -2.77 18.29
CA ILE A 179 -11.52 -2.21 18.22
C ILE A 179 -12.43 -3.39 17.86
N VAL A 180 -13.03 -3.99 18.88
CA VAL A 180 -14.10 -4.99 18.73
C VAL A 180 -15.31 -4.23 18.18
N VAL A 181 -15.28 -3.99 16.88
CA VAL A 181 -16.43 -3.40 16.18
C VAL A 181 -17.43 -4.52 16.02
N PRO A 182 -18.66 -4.40 16.55
CA PRO A 182 -19.70 -5.40 16.34
C PRO A 182 -19.90 -5.62 14.84
N ARG A 183 -20.20 -6.86 14.45
CA ARG A 183 -20.26 -7.28 13.04
C ARG A 183 -21.10 -6.36 12.14
N SER A 184 -22.22 -5.84 12.69
CA SER A 184 -23.07 -4.88 11.98
C SER A 184 -22.37 -3.56 11.67
N THR A 185 -21.63 -2.99 12.63
CA THR A 185 -20.91 -1.71 12.47
C THR A 185 -19.70 -1.85 11.54
N SER A 186 -19.06 -3.04 11.49
CA SER A 186 -17.94 -3.30 10.55
C SER A 186 -18.37 -3.23 9.10
N ILE A 187 -19.60 -3.68 8.78
CA ILE A 187 -20.16 -3.62 7.43
C ILE A 187 -20.43 -2.17 7.03
N PHE A 188 -21.03 -1.38 7.93
CA PHE A 188 -21.27 0.05 7.68
C PHE A 188 -19.99 0.86 7.55
N LEU A 189 -18.96 0.53 8.35
CA LEU A 189 -17.65 1.20 8.27
C LEU A 189 -16.93 0.86 6.96
N LEU A 190 -16.99 -0.39 6.52
CA LEU A 190 -16.46 -0.82 5.22
C LEU A 190 -17.20 -0.13 4.08
N PHE A 191 -18.54 -0.08 4.15
CA PHE A 191 -19.35 0.61 3.15
C PHE A 191 -19.07 2.12 3.14
N GLY A 192 -18.89 2.75 4.31
CA GLY A 192 -18.49 4.16 4.44
C GLY A 192 -17.12 4.45 3.85
N ILE A 193 -16.15 3.57 4.04
CA ILE A 193 -14.80 3.69 3.45
C ILE A 193 -14.90 3.58 1.93
N ILE A 194 -15.60 2.57 1.41
CA ILE A 194 -15.79 2.38 -0.04
C ILE A 194 -16.52 3.58 -0.65
N LEU A 195 -17.57 4.08 0.01
CA LEU A 195 -18.31 5.25 -0.43
C LEU A 195 -17.43 6.51 -0.40
N TYR A 196 -16.64 6.71 0.67
CA TYR A 196 -15.71 7.83 0.78
C TYR A 196 -14.66 7.81 -0.34
N PHE A 197 -14.02 6.66 -0.58
CA PHE A 197 -13.07 6.52 -1.69
C PHE A 197 -13.75 6.66 -3.05
N GLY A 198 -14.96 6.14 -3.22
CA GLY A 198 -15.76 6.33 -4.45
C GLY A 198 -16.11 7.80 -4.71
N LEU A 199 -16.54 8.54 -3.68
CA LEU A 199 -16.78 9.97 -3.78
C LEU A 199 -15.49 10.75 -4.06
N LEU A 200 -14.38 10.37 -3.42
CA LEU A 200 -13.07 10.99 -3.63
C LEU A 200 -12.61 10.79 -5.08
N LEU A 201 -12.80 9.60 -5.65
CA LEU A 201 -12.52 9.32 -7.05
C LEU A 201 -13.41 10.17 -7.98
N ILE A 202 -14.72 10.26 -7.73
CA ILE A 202 -15.64 11.06 -8.54
C ILE A 202 -15.28 12.55 -8.47
N TYR A 203 -14.97 13.08 -7.27
CA TYR A 203 -14.64 14.50 -7.09
C TYR A 203 -13.23 14.87 -7.56
N THR A 204 -12.30 13.93 -7.63
CA THR A 204 -10.91 14.18 -8.04
C THR A 204 -10.74 14.06 -9.55
N PHE A 205 -11.63 13.31 -10.23
CA PHE A 205 -11.51 13.00 -11.66
C PHE A 205 -12.66 13.60 -12.52
N ASN A 206 -13.49 14.46 -11.94
CA ASN A 206 -14.41 15.33 -12.65
C ASN A 206 -13.85 16.75 -12.72
#